data_16338400d5e3ee772d6851c784fb7204
#
_entry.id   16338400d5e3ee772d6851c784fb7204
#
_cell.length_a   1.000
_cell.length_b   1.000
_cell.length_c   1.000
_cell.angle_alpha   90.00
_cell.angle_beta   90.00
_cell.angle_gamma   90.00
#
_symmetry.space_group_name_H-M   'P 1'
#
loop_
_entity.id
_entity.type
_entity.pdbx_description
1 polymer ?
#
loop_
_entity_poly.entity_id
_entity_poly.type
_entity_poly.pdbx_seq_one_letter_code
_entity_poly.pdbx_strand_id
1 'polypeptide(L)'
;MTGVQTCALPISPLAPAGAPAEPALSLYDSATHTVVPLAPTATPGLVTIYLCGATVQGSPHIGHMRSGIAFDVLRRWLERGGQEVRLIRNVTDIDDKILTKSAAAEPPVPWWAWAQRFEREFDAAYRALGVAAPTYEPRATGHIPEMIDLVQRLLDAGHAYIGESGNVYYDVRSLPGYGSLTNQRLEDLATTEDESQLDDDVEADKRDPRDFALWKAAK
;
A
#
# COMPACT_ATOMS: atom_id res chain seq x y z
N MET A 1 -17.91 -23.58 30.55
CA MET A 1 -18.41 -23.38 29.19
C MET A 1 -19.04 -22.02 29.11
N THR A 2 -18.27 -21.01 28.75
CA THR A 2 -18.74 -19.64 28.59
C THR A 2 -18.83 -19.36 27.09
N GLY A 3 -20.04 -19.33 26.57
CA GLY A 3 -20.31 -19.04 25.16
C GLY A 3 -19.90 -17.61 24.82
N VAL A 4 -18.96 -17.46 23.91
CA VAL A 4 -18.64 -16.18 23.27
C VAL A 4 -19.79 -15.89 22.30
N GLN A 5 -20.62 -14.95 22.66
CA GLN A 5 -21.70 -14.47 21.82
C GLN A 5 -21.07 -13.55 20.76
N THR A 6 -20.88 -14.07 19.55
CA THR A 6 -20.47 -13.25 18.40
C THR A 6 -21.62 -12.30 18.06
N CYS A 7 -21.46 -11.04 18.40
CA CYS A 7 -22.35 -9.97 17.96
C CYS A 7 -22.09 -9.71 16.46
N ALA A 8 -22.70 -10.50 15.60
CA ALA A 8 -22.81 -10.17 14.19
C ALA A 8 -23.85 -9.05 14.08
N LEU A 9 -23.40 -7.82 13.81
CA LEU A 9 -24.29 -6.73 13.47
C LEU A 9 -25.06 -7.15 12.19
N PRO A 10 -26.39 -7.09 12.20
CA PRO A 10 -27.18 -7.42 11.04
C PRO A 10 -26.82 -6.45 9.90
N ILE A 11 -26.43 -6.99 8.76
CA ILE A 11 -26.33 -6.23 7.52
C ILE A 11 -27.75 -5.72 7.23
N SER A 12 -27.95 -4.40 7.37
CA SER A 12 -29.24 -3.79 7.02
C SER A 12 -29.55 -4.11 5.57
N PRO A 13 -30.80 -4.53 5.26
CA PRO A 13 -31.20 -4.77 3.88
C PRO A 13 -31.05 -3.50 3.06
N LEU A 14 -30.68 -3.68 1.78
CA LEU A 14 -30.62 -2.63 0.76
C LEU A 14 -31.79 -1.66 0.90
N ALA A 15 -31.49 -0.37 0.77
CA ALA A 15 -32.50 0.67 0.76
C ALA A 15 -33.60 0.34 -0.28
N PRO A 16 -34.88 0.56 0.04
CA PRO A 16 -35.97 0.27 -0.88
C PRO A 16 -35.81 1.10 -2.17
N ALA A 17 -36.12 0.48 -3.29
CA ALA A 17 -36.14 1.16 -4.59
C ALA A 17 -37.06 2.39 -4.51
N GLY A 18 -36.47 3.60 -4.63
CA GLY A 18 -37.21 4.87 -4.53
C GLY A 18 -36.67 5.83 -3.47
N ALA A 19 -35.62 5.48 -2.72
CA ALA A 19 -34.94 6.46 -1.86
C ALA A 19 -34.35 7.60 -2.74
N PRO A 20 -34.41 8.88 -2.29
CA PRO A 20 -33.76 9.97 -3.00
C PRO A 20 -32.30 9.61 -3.19
N ALA A 21 -31.78 9.89 -4.39
CA ALA A 21 -30.37 9.64 -4.73
C ALA A 21 -29.50 10.31 -3.62
N GLU A 22 -28.73 9.51 -2.89
CA GLU A 22 -27.80 10.06 -1.91
C GLU A 22 -26.85 11.02 -2.65
N PRO A 23 -26.44 12.14 -2.02
CA PRO A 23 -25.53 13.08 -2.65
C PRO A 23 -24.27 12.34 -3.08
N ALA A 24 -23.82 12.59 -4.30
CA ALA A 24 -22.60 11.99 -4.84
C ALA A 24 -21.44 12.24 -3.87
N LEU A 25 -20.71 11.19 -3.52
CA LEU A 25 -19.54 11.31 -2.69
C LEU A 25 -18.52 12.24 -3.37
N SER A 26 -18.04 13.22 -2.63
CA SER A 26 -16.98 14.11 -3.09
C SER A 26 -15.76 13.95 -2.21
N LEU A 27 -14.57 13.95 -2.83
CA LEU A 27 -13.29 13.79 -2.18
C LEU A 27 -12.39 14.99 -2.53
N TYR A 28 -11.47 15.31 -1.62
CA TYR A 28 -10.44 16.28 -1.93
C TYR A 28 -9.41 15.66 -2.86
N ASP A 29 -9.17 16.31 -4.00
CA ASP A 29 -8.19 15.89 -4.99
C ASP A 29 -6.91 16.73 -4.82
N SER A 30 -5.80 16.06 -4.52
CA SER A 30 -4.49 16.69 -4.32
C SER A 30 -3.91 17.27 -5.61
N ALA A 31 -4.26 16.73 -6.78
CA ALA A 31 -3.77 17.24 -8.05
C ALA A 31 -4.38 18.60 -8.41
N THR A 32 -5.66 18.78 -8.11
CA THR A 32 -6.40 20.03 -8.42
C THR A 32 -6.56 20.97 -7.23
N HIS A 33 -6.23 20.53 -6.01
CA HIS A 33 -6.47 21.22 -4.73
C HIS A 33 -7.94 21.61 -4.49
N THR A 34 -8.87 20.84 -5.03
CA THR A 34 -10.32 21.09 -4.90
C THR A 34 -11.06 19.84 -4.42
N VAL A 35 -12.26 20.04 -3.89
CA VAL A 35 -13.18 18.94 -3.61
C VAL A 35 -13.95 18.64 -4.90
N VAL A 36 -13.82 17.40 -5.38
CA VAL A 36 -14.45 16.95 -6.62
C VAL A 36 -15.36 15.75 -6.36
N PRO A 37 -16.45 15.59 -7.11
CA PRO A 37 -17.24 14.37 -7.06
C PRO A 37 -16.38 13.17 -7.43
N LEU A 38 -16.58 12.03 -6.75
CA LEU A 38 -15.91 10.80 -7.13
C LEU A 38 -16.31 10.45 -8.57
N ALA A 39 -15.32 10.44 -9.45
CA ALA A 39 -15.54 10.18 -10.86
C ALA A 39 -16.09 8.76 -11.08
N PRO A 40 -16.96 8.55 -12.08
CA PRO A 40 -17.36 7.22 -12.47
C PRO A 40 -16.13 6.38 -12.84
N THR A 41 -16.10 5.16 -12.35
CA THR A 41 -15.06 4.20 -12.71
C THR A 41 -15.26 3.69 -14.14
N ALA A 42 -14.20 3.12 -14.73
CA ALA A 42 -14.26 2.54 -16.09
C ALA A 42 -15.35 1.47 -16.23
N THR A 43 -15.69 0.79 -15.13
CA THR A 43 -16.80 -0.16 -15.05
C THR A 43 -17.90 0.44 -14.19
N PRO A 44 -19.08 0.77 -14.77
CA PRO A 44 -20.18 1.31 -14.00
C PRO A 44 -20.58 0.41 -12.83
N GLY A 45 -20.77 1.01 -11.66
CA GLY A 45 -21.14 0.30 -10.44
C GLY A 45 -20.02 -0.43 -9.72
N LEU A 46 -18.78 -0.44 -10.25
CA LEU A 46 -17.62 -1.04 -9.62
C LEU A 46 -16.60 0.04 -9.23
N VAL A 47 -16.23 0.10 -7.97
CA VAL A 47 -15.11 0.93 -7.47
C VAL A 47 -13.96 0.03 -7.04
N THR A 48 -12.79 0.28 -7.58
CA THR A 48 -11.57 -0.41 -7.18
C THR A 48 -10.69 0.52 -6.34
N ILE A 49 -10.24 0.03 -5.18
CA ILE A 49 -9.37 0.77 -4.27
C ILE A 49 -8.10 -0.05 -4.06
N TYR A 50 -6.95 0.55 -4.29
CA TYR A 50 -5.67 -0.01 -3.88
C TYR A 50 -5.16 0.77 -2.67
N LEU A 51 -5.03 0.10 -1.54
CA LEU A 51 -4.52 0.64 -0.28
C LEU A 51 -3.13 0.08 -0.02
N CYS A 52 -2.14 0.96 0.15
CA CYS A 52 -0.82 0.52 0.61
C CYS A 52 -0.95 -0.12 2.00
N GLY A 53 -0.56 -1.38 2.08
CA GLY A 53 -0.49 -2.12 3.33
C GLY A 53 0.80 -1.85 4.09
N ALA A 54 0.90 -2.40 5.28
CA ALA A 54 2.05 -2.23 6.13
C ALA A 54 3.20 -3.18 5.75
N THR A 55 4.45 -2.73 6.01
CA THR A 55 5.58 -3.63 6.17
C THR A 55 5.45 -4.35 7.51
N VAL A 56 5.34 -5.68 7.48
CA VAL A 56 5.10 -6.49 8.69
C VAL A 56 6.39 -6.75 9.47
N GLN A 57 7.06 -5.65 9.81
CA GLN A 57 8.36 -5.63 10.51
C GLN A 57 8.26 -5.62 12.05
N GLY A 58 7.06 -5.46 12.60
CA GLY A 58 6.79 -5.33 14.02
C GLY A 58 5.28 -5.18 14.27
N SER A 59 4.89 -5.14 15.53
CA SER A 59 3.48 -5.04 15.93
C SER A 59 2.80 -3.78 15.37
N PRO A 60 1.50 -3.86 15.03
CA PRO A 60 0.75 -2.71 14.58
C PRO A 60 0.61 -1.64 15.66
N HIS A 61 0.49 -0.40 15.25
CA HIS A 61 0.17 0.73 16.11
C HIS A 61 -1.04 1.52 15.55
N ILE A 62 -1.53 2.48 16.32
CA ILE A 62 -2.75 3.23 16.00
C ILE A 62 -2.70 3.91 14.62
N GLY A 63 -1.53 4.34 14.16
CA GLY A 63 -1.36 4.93 12.84
C GLY A 63 -1.70 3.96 11.71
N HIS A 64 -1.26 2.71 11.80
CA HIS A 64 -1.63 1.67 10.84
C HIS A 64 -3.14 1.41 10.85
N MET A 65 -3.72 1.30 12.04
CA MET A 65 -5.15 1.02 12.20
C MET A 65 -6.01 2.16 11.65
N ARG A 66 -5.61 3.42 11.86
CA ARG A 66 -6.30 4.60 11.34
C ARG A 66 -6.46 4.54 9.82
N SER A 67 -5.41 4.19 9.09
CA SER A 67 -5.48 4.05 7.64
C SER A 67 -6.50 2.98 7.23
N GLY A 68 -6.41 1.77 7.83
CA GLY A 68 -7.35 0.69 7.53
C GLY A 68 -8.81 1.07 7.81
N ILE A 69 -9.08 1.73 8.94
CA ILE A 69 -10.43 2.18 9.32
C ILE A 69 -10.96 3.22 8.32
N ALA A 70 -10.12 4.20 7.92
CA ALA A 70 -10.56 5.25 6.99
C ALA A 70 -11.04 4.67 5.66
N PHE A 71 -10.30 3.70 5.10
CA PHE A 71 -10.68 3.04 3.86
C PHE A 71 -11.83 2.04 4.03
N ASP A 72 -11.98 1.41 5.21
CA ASP A 72 -13.14 0.57 5.52
C ASP A 72 -14.44 1.41 5.58
N VAL A 73 -14.37 2.60 6.18
CA VAL A 73 -15.52 3.55 6.21
C VAL A 73 -15.88 3.98 4.78
N LEU A 74 -14.89 4.34 3.97
CA LEU A 74 -15.11 4.69 2.57
C LEU A 74 -15.76 3.54 1.79
N ARG A 75 -15.24 2.32 1.95
CA ARG A 75 -15.80 1.12 1.34
C ARG A 75 -17.27 0.93 1.71
N ARG A 76 -17.58 0.95 3.00
CA ARG A 76 -18.96 0.77 3.50
C ARG A 76 -19.90 1.86 2.99
N TRP A 77 -19.42 3.10 2.88
CA TRP A 77 -20.20 4.18 2.33
C TRP A 77 -20.54 3.96 0.86
N LEU A 78 -19.58 3.55 0.05
CA LEU A 78 -19.76 3.23 -1.36
C LEU A 78 -20.71 2.03 -1.55
N GLU A 79 -20.52 0.96 -0.77
CA GLU A 79 -21.38 -0.23 -0.78
C GLU A 79 -22.84 0.13 -0.39
N ARG A 80 -23.02 1.03 0.59
CA ARG A 80 -24.34 1.55 0.96
C ARG A 80 -25.00 2.31 -0.20
N GLY A 81 -24.20 3.03 -1.00
CA GLY A 81 -24.65 3.71 -2.22
C GLY A 81 -24.90 2.77 -3.40
N GLY A 82 -24.83 1.46 -3.20
CA GLY A 82 -25.11 0.45 -4.24
C GLY A 82 -23.90 0.14 -5.14
N GLN A 83 -22.69 0.58 -4.80
CA GLN A 83 -21.48 0.25 -5.56
C GLN A 83 -20.93 -1.13 -5.14
N GLU A 84 -20.43 -1.91 -6.09
CA GLU A 84 -19.51 -3.01 -5.78
C GLU A 84 -18.14 -2.41 -5.47
N VAL A 85 -17.51 -2.78 -4.35
CA VAL A 85 -16.18 -2.28 -4.00
C VAL A 85 -15.18 -3.42 -3.93
N ARG A 86 -14.09 -3.32 -4.70
CA ARG A 86 -12.93 -4.20 -4.62
C ARG A 86 -11.79 -3.46 -3.98
N LEU A 87 -11.52 -3.79 -2.73
CA LEU A 87 -10.41 -3.23 -1.97
C LEU A 87 -9.25 -4.22 -1.97
N ILE A 88 -8.12 -3.79 -2.49
CA ILE A 88 -6.86 -4.52 -2.49
C ILE A 88 -5.94 -3.85 -1.47
N ARG A 89 -5.33 -4.62 -0.59
CA ARG A 89 -4.33 -4.13 0.36
C ARG A 89 -3.13 -5.07 0.33
N ASN A 90 -1.96 -4.57 -0.06
CA ASN A 90 -0.76 -5.40 -0.10
C ASN A 90 -0.21 -5.69 1.31
N VAL A 91 0.57 -6.75 1.40
CA VAL A 91 1.40 -7.08 2.57
C VAL A 91 2.85 -7.06 2.13
N THR A 92 3.64 -6.16 2.69
CA THR A 92 5.09 -6.14 2.47
C THR A 92 5.73 -7.09 3.48
N ASP A 93 5.84 -8.34 3.06
CA ASP A 93 6.32 -9.46 3.87
C ASP A 93 7.84 -9.73 3.69
N ILE A 94 8.52 -8.94 2.87
CA ILE A 94 9.98 -8.90 2.74
C ILE A 94 10.45 -7.45 2.61
N ASP A 95 11.46 -7.08 3.41
CA ASP A 95 12.01 -5.72 3.49
C ASP A 95 13.31 -5.77 4.31
N ASP A 96 14.24 -4.83 4.10
CA ASP A 96 15.50 -4.76 4.85
C ASP A 96 15.25 -4.71 6.38
N LYS A 97 14.21 -3.98 6.81
CA LYS A 97 13.84 -3.88 8.23
C LYS A 97 13.38 -5.22 8.81
N ILE A 98 12.72 -6.05 8.01
CA ILE A 98 12.33 -7.41 8.41
C ILE A 98 13.58 -8.27 8.58
N LEU A 99 14.49 -8.25 7.59
CA LEU A 99 15.73 -9.01 7.61
C LEU A 99 16.59 -8.64 8.83
N THR A 100 16.81 -7.35 9.04
CA THR A 100 17.61 -6.84 10.17
C THR A 100 17.01 -7.21 11.52
N LYS A 101 15.70 -6.99 11.72
CA LYS A 101 15.04 -7.27 13.00
C LYS A 101 14.93 -8.74 13.30
N SER A 102 14.70 -9.57 12.31
CA SER A 102 14.63 -11.02 12.50
C SER A 102 15.99 -11.63 12.86
N ALA A 103 17.05 -11.13 12.26
CA ALA A 103 18.42 -11.53 12.57
C ALA A 103 18.89 -11.05 13.95
N ALA A 104 18.43 -9.87 14.38
CA ALA A 104 18.76 -9.28 15.69
C ALA A 104 17.90 -9.83 16.86
N ALA A 105 16.91 -10.66 16.58
CA ALA A 105 16.08 -11.28 17.62
C ALA A 105 16.90 -12.29 18.46
N GLU A 106 16.54 -12.47 19.73
CA GLU A 106 17.20 -13.43 20.62
C GLU A 106 16.20 -14.50 21.09
N PRO A 107 16.30 -15.75 20.63
CA PRO A 107 17.21 -16.21 19.57
C PRO A 107 16.82 -15.68 18.18
N PRO A 108 17.74 -15.64 17.20
CA PRO A 108 17.44 -15.23 15.84
C PRO A 108 16.28 -16.03 15.24
N VAL A 109 15.41 -15.34 14.49
CA VAL A 109 14.21 -15.93 13.90
C VAL A 109 14.32 -15.85 12.37
N PRO A 110 13.95 -16.88 11.59
CA PRO A 110 13.88 -16.77 10.15
C PRO A 110 12.98 -15.60 9.74
N TRP A 111 13.41 -14.79 8.77
CA TRP A 111 12.71 -13.58 8.35
C TRP A 111 11.25 -13.82 7.95
N TRP A 112 10.98 -14.94 7.29
CA TRP A 112 9.62 -15.31 6.89
C TRP A 112 8.73 -15.65 8.09
N ALA A 113 9.29 -16.25 9.15
CA ALA A 113 8.55 -16.52 10.39
C ALA A 113 8.29 -15.23 11.18
N TRP A 114 9.24 -14.29 11.16
CA TRP A 114 9.08 -12.94 11.69
C TRP A 114 7.93 -12.21 11.00
N ALA A 115 7.98 -12.13 9.67
CA ALA A 115 6.96 -11.48 8.86
C ALA A 115 5.57 -12.09 9.09
N GLN A 116 5.46 -13.42 9.06
CA GLN A 116 4.19 -14.12 9.29
C GLN A 116 3.60 -13.86 10.68
N ARG A 117 4.46 -13.78 11.71
CA ARG A 117 4.00 -13.44 13.07
C ARG A 117 3.31 -12.08 13.09
N PHE A 118 3.97 -11.06 12.57
CA PHE A 118 3.43 -9.71 12.60
C PHE A 118 2.26 -9.51 11.64
N GLU A 119 2.25 -10.17 10.49
CA GLU A 119 1.07 -10.20 9.63
C GLU A 119 -0.17 -10.68 10.38
N ARG A 120 -0.04 -11.74 11.19
CA ARG A 120 -1.15 -12.23 12.03
C ARG A 120 -1.57 -11.24 13.10
N GLU A 121 -0.61 -10.50 13.69
CA GLU A 121 -0.92 -9.45 14.66
C GLU A 121 -1.69 -8.28 14.01
N PHE A 122 -1.29 -7.87 12.80
CA PHE A 122 -2.03 -6.87 12.00
C PHE A 122 -3.46 -7.31 11.72
N ASP A 123 -3.62 -8.53 11.24
CA ASP A 123 -4.93 -9.09 10.91
C ASP A 123 -5.83 -9.22 12.15
N ALA A 124 -5.27 -9.64 13.29
CA ALA A 124 -6.00 -9.67 14.56
C ALA A 124 -6.43 -8.27 15.02
N ALA A 125 -5.56 -7.26 14.86
CA ALA A 125 -5.87 -5.88 15.23
C ALA A 125 -6.97 -5.28 14.34
N TYR A 126 -6.92 -5.50 13.02
CA TYR A 126 -7.98 -5.07 12.10
C TYR A 126 -9.31 -5.73 12.45
N ARG A 127 -9.33 -7.03 12.71
CA ARG A 127 -10.55 -7.75 13.12
C ARG A 127 -11.10 -7.23 14.45
N ALA A 128 -10.24 -6.96 15.43
CA ALA A 128 -10.66 -6.42 16.72
C ALA A 128 -11.35 -5.06 16.60
N LEU A 129 -10.99 -4.26 15.60
CA LEU A 129 -11.59 -2.97 15.30
C LEU A 129 -12.78 -3.06 14.33
N GLY A 130 -13.19 -4.26 13.92
CA GLY A 130 -14.31 -4.46 13.01
C GLY A 130 -14.04 -4.02 11.56
N VAL A 131 -12.76 -3.83 11.19
CA VAL A 131 -12.36 -3.56 9.80
C VAL A 131 -12.62 -4.80 8.96
N ALA A 132 -13.34 -4.65 7.86
CA ALA A 132 -13.62 -5.74 6.95
C ALA A 132 -12.36 -6.21 6.23
N ALA A 133 -12.25 -7.51 5.99
CA ALA A 133 -11.16 -8.05 5.21
C ALA A 133 -11.16 -7.46 3.79
N PRO A 134 -10.01 -7.15 3.20
CA PRO A 134 -9.95 -6.71 1.81
C PRO A 134 -10.38 -7.84 0.87
N THR A 135 -10.70 -7.46 -0.37
CA THR A 135 -11.05 -8.43 -1.42
C THR A 135 -9.86 -9.33 -1.75
N TYR A 136 -8.65 -8.76 -1.71
CA TYR A 136 -7.42 -9.49 -1.93
C TYR A 136 -6.26 -8.83 -1.18
N GLU A 137 -5.37 -9.64 -0.61
CA GLU A 137 -4.14 -9.21 0.07
C GLU A 137 -2.92 -9.86 -0.60
N PRO A 138 -2.39 -9.23 -1.67
CA PRO A 138 -1.16 -9.73 -2.32
C PRO A 138 0.04 -9.54 -1.40
N ARG A 139 0.84 -10.59 -1.24
CA ARG A 139 2.15 -10.52 -0.57
C ARG A 139 3.23 -10.19 -1.58
N ALA A 140 4.21 -9.38 -1.18
CA ALA A 140 5.36 -9.06 -2.02
C ALA A 140 6.09 -10.32 -2.50
N THR A 141 6.34 -11.27 -1.61
CA THR A 141 7.00 -12.54 -1.95
C THR A 141 6.21 -13.41 -2.93
N GLY A 142 4.90 -13.26 -2.98
CA GLY A 142 4.02 -13.98 -3.90
C GLY A 142 4.00 -13.43 -5.32
N HIS A 143 4.63 -12.28 -5.58
CA HIS A 143 4.57 -11.57 -6.87
C HIS A 143 5.95 -11.21 -7.44
N ILE A 144 6.97 -11.97 -7.05
CA ILE A 144 8.34 -11.74 -7.54
C ILE A 144 8.46 -11.84 -9.06
N PRO A 145 7.85 -12.84 -9.75
CA PRO A 145 7.92 -12.91 -11.21
C PRO A 145 7.33 -11.67 -11.90
N GLU A 146 6.18 -11.18 -11.43
CA GLU A 146 5.51 -10.01 -11.96
C GLU A 146 6.33 -8.72 -11.70
N MET A 147 7.01 -8.64 -10.55
CA MET A 147 7.92 -7.53 -10.24
C MET A 147 9.12 -7.54 -11.20
N ILE A 148 9.72 -8.69 -11.45
CA ILE A 148 10.84 -8.83 -12.39
C ILE A 148 10.40 -8.42 -13.80
N ASP A 149 9.24 -8.88 -14.27
CA ASP A 149 8.71 -8.50 -15.59
C ASP A 149 8.50 -6.99 -15.68
N LEU A 150 7.90 -6.36 -14.66
CA LEU A 150 7.70 -4.92 -14.63
C LEU A 150 9.01 -4.15 -14.64
N VAL A 151 9.99 -4.57 -13.84
CA VAL A 151 11.32 -3.95 -13.79
C VAL A 151 12.02 -4.05 -15.15
N GLN A 152 11.95 -5.22 -15.80
CA GLN A 152 12.52 -5.40 -17.16
C GLN A 152 11.86 -4.46 -18.17
N ARG A 153 10.56 -4.33 -18.15
CA ARG A 153 9.84 -3.40 -19.03
C ARG A 153 10.22 -1.94 -18.79
N LEU A 154 10.48 -1.55 -17.54
CA LEU A 154 10.96 -0.21 -17.21
C LEU A 154 12.39 0.03 -17.71
N LEU A 155 13.27 -0.97 -17.62
CA LEU A 155 14.62 -0.94 -18.21
C LEU A 155 14.56 -0.78 -19.73
N ASP A 156 13.74 -1.60 -20.39
CA ASP A 156 13.58 -1.59 -21.85
C ASP A 156 13.00 -0.25 -22.35
N ALA A 157 12.13 0.37 -21.56
CA ALA A 157 11.54 1.68 -21.85
C ALA A 157 12.46 2.87 -21.50
N GLY A 158 13.61 2.63 -20.86
CA GLY A 158 14.56 3.68 -20.45
C GLY A 158 14.12 4.47 -19.21
N HIS A 159 13.18 3.93 -18.43
CA HIS A 159 12.72 4.54 -17.17
C HIS A 159 13.44 3.97 -15.94
N ALA A 160 14.25 2.97 -16.10
CA ALA A 160 15.08 2.40 -15.05
C ALA A 160 16.50 2.16 -15.54
N TYR A 161 17.43 2.00 -14.61
CA TYR A 161 18.83 1.70 -14.91
C TYR A 161 19.43 0.79 -13.84
N ILE A 162 20.51 0.12 -14.20
CA ILE A 162 21.28 -0.71 -13.28
C ILE A 162 22.46 0.13 -12.79
N GLY A 163 22.62 0.27 -11.48
CA GLY A 163 23.75 0.91 -10.85
C GLY A 163 25.00 0.02 -10.83
N GLU A 164 26.14 0.58 -10.41
CA GLU A 164 27.41 -0.15 -10.34
C GLU A 164 27.38 -1.30 -9.33
N SER A 165 26.57 -1.15 -8.27
CA SER A 165 26.33 -2.20 -7.26
C SER A 165 25.48 -3.37 -7.77
N GLY A 166 24.87 -3.25 -8.95
CA GLY A 166 23.90 -4.19 -9.49
C GLY A 166 22.45 -3.95 -9.01
N ASN A 167 22.22 -2.92 -8.20
CA ASN A 167 20.87 -2.48 -7.86
C ASN A 167 20.17 -1.87 -9.08
N VAL A 168 18.87 -2.00 -9.17
CA VAL A 168 18.05 -1.38 -10.22
C VAL A 168 17.30 -0.21 -9.64
N TYR A 169 17.43 0.95 -10.27
CA TYR A 169 16.78 2.19 -9.84
C TYR A 169 15.81 2.70 -10.89
N TYR A 170 14.73 3.33 -10.43
CA TYR A 170 13.86 4.13 -11.28
C TYR A 170 14.48 5.51 -11.49
N ASP A 171 14.59 5.95 -12.74
CA ASP A 171 15.04 7.29 -13.12
C ASP A 171 13.85 8.25 -13.07
N VAL A 172 13.73 9.04 -12.01
CA VAL A 172 12.60 9.97 -11.81
C VAL A 172 12.56 11.07 -12.87
N ARG A 173 13.69 11.40 -13.49
CA ARG A 173 13.77 12.42 -14.55
C ARG A 173 13.32 11.87 -15.91
N SER A 174 13.27 10.56 -16.08
CA SER A 174 12.85 9.94 -17.34
C SER A 174 11.36 10.10 -17.63
N LEU A 175 10.54 10.41 -16.61
CA LEU A 175 9.09 10.58 -16.74
C LEU A 175 8.73 12.09 -16.69
N PRO A 176 8.38 12.70 -17.83
CA PRO A 176 7.86 14.07 -17.82
C PRO A 176 6.61 14.16 -16.95
N GLY A 177 6.57 15.12 -16.03
CA GLY A 177 5.44 15.30 -15.11
C GLY A 177 5.45 14.38 -13.90
N TYR A 178 6.59 13.75 -13.56
CA TYR A 178 6.74 13.05 -12.29
C TYR A 178 6.35 13.96 -11.12
N GLY A 179 5.49 13.47 -10.20
CA GLY A 179 4.95 14.25 -9.09
C GLY A 179 3.64 14.99 -9.41
N SER A 180 3.19 15.07 -10.67
CA SER A 180 1.97 15.80 -11.05
C SER A 180 0.70 15.26 -10.38
N LEU A 181 0.64 13.95 -10.08
CA LEU A 181 -0.49 13.32 -9.40
C LEU A 181 -0.71 13.89 -7.98
N THR A 182 0.37 14.24 -7.29
CA THR A 182 0.33 14.82 -5.94
C THR A 182 0.55 16.33 -5.95
N ASN A 183 0.60 16.93 -7.15
CA ASN A 183 0.91 18.34 -7.38
C ASN A 183 2.25 18.76 -6.73
N GLN A 184 3.22 17.87 -6.79
CA GLN A 184 4.58 18.11 -6.31
C GLN A 184 5.51 18.36 -7.50
N ARG A 185 6.39 19.34 -7.36
CA ARG A 185 7.46 19.54 -8.36
C ARG A 185 8.63 18.63 -8.00
N LEU A 186 9.31 18.12 -9.00
CA LEU A 186 10.45 17.23 -8.78
C LEU A 186 11.54 17.91 -7.92
N GLU A 187 11.72 19.21 -8.06
CA GLU A 187 12.70 20.00 -7.30
C GLU A 187 12.33 20.13 -5.81
N ASP A 188 11.02 20.06 -5.49
CA ASP A 188 10.49 20.19 -4.14
C ASP A 188 10.36 18.84 -3.42
N LEU A 189 10.58 17.73 -4.14
CA LEU A 189 10.65 16.41 -3.54
C LEU A 189 11.90 16.34 -2.67
N ALA A 190 11.72 16.47 -1.36
CA ALA A 190 12.78 16.22 -0.41
C ALA A 190 13.30 14.79 -0.62
N THR A 191 14.61 14.64 -0.62
CA THR A 191 15.22 13.33 -0.37
C THR A 191 14.70 12.89 0.99
N THR A 192 13.99 11.78 1.03
CA THR A 192 13.36 11.30 2.26
C THR A 192 14.46 11.03 3.27
N GLU A 193 14.54 11.87 4.33
CA GLU A 193 15.48 11.71 5.45
C GLU A 193 15.32 10.38 6.19
N ASP A 194 14.19 9.67 5.96
CA ASP A 194 13.96 8.32 6.46
C ASP A 194 14.84 7.24 5.80
N GLU A 195 15.53 7.58 4.73
CA GLU A 195 16.55 6.73 4.11
C GLU A 195 17.91 6.80 4.84
N SER A 196 18.01 7.55 5.93
CA SER A 196 19.24 7.71 6.75
C SER A 196 19.80 6.42 7.37
N GLN A 197 19.25 5.26 7.05
CA GLN A 197 19.78 3.93 7.33
C GLN A 197 20.03 3.10 6.05
N LEU A 198 19.97 3.73 4.89
CA LEU A 198 20.46 3.08 3.69
C LEU A 198 22.00 3.07 3.75
N ASP A 199 22.58 1.93 3.44
CA ASP A 199 24.02 1.80 3.27
C ASP A 199 24.52 2.97 2.37
N ASP A 200 25.56 3.69 2.79
CA ASP A 200 26.16 4.83 2.05
C ASP A 200 26.46 4.47 0.59
N ASP A 201 26.74 3.17 0.31
CA ASP A 201 26.95 2.63 -1.02
C ASP A 201 25.72 2.72 -1.94
N VAL A 202 24.50 2.71 -1.40
CA VAL A 202 23.26 2.78 -2.20
C VAL A 202 23.02 4.21 -2.69
N GLU A 203 23.39 5.21 -1.91
CA GLU A 203 23.19 6.61 -2.29
C GLU A 203 24.21 7.06 -3.33
N ALA A 204 25.44 6.59 -3.22
CA ALA A 204 26.52 6.86 -4.19
C ALA A 204 26.25 6.27 -5.59
N ASP A 205 25.41 5.26 -5.69
CA ASP A 205 25.10 4.51 -6.92
C ASP A 205 23.93 5.15 -7.72
N LYS A 206 23.19 6.09 -7.12
CA LYS A 206 22.06 6.78 -7.76
C LYS A 206 22.56 7.89 -8.71
N ARG A 207 21.89 8.07 -9.86
CA ARG A 207 22.14 9.19 -10.79
C ARG A 207 21.54 10.51 -10.27
N ASP A 208 20.40 10.42 -9.59
CA ASP A 208 19.73 11.52 -8.91
C ASP A 208 19.34 11.03 -7.50
N PRO A 209 19.57 11.84 -6.45
CA PRO A 209 19.24 11.42 -5.08
C PRO A 209 17.76 11.09 -4.87
N ARG A 210 16.88 11.52 -5.78
CA ARG A 210 15.43 11.20 -5.76
C ARG A 210 15.09 9.88 -6.45
N ASP A 211 16.03 9.26 -7.17
CA ASP A 211 15.84 7.93 -7.75
C ASP A 211 15.62 6.93 -6.62
N PHE A 212 14.77 5.94 -6.86
CA PHE A 212 14.46 4.94 -5.84
C PHE A 212 14.70 3.53 -6.35
N ALA A 213 15.08 2.66 -5.42
CA ALA A 213 15.38 1.27 -5.76
C ALA A 213 14.10 0.51 -6.14
N LEU A 214 14.13 -0.13 -7.31
CA LEU A 214 13.13 -1.08 -7.78
C LEU A 214 13.52 -2.51 -7.40
N TRP A 215 14.82 -2.81 -7.41
CA TRP A 215 15.37 -4.11 -7.06
C TRP A 215 16.76 -3.94 -6.44
N LYS A 216 17.00 -4.61 -5.34
CA LYS A 216 18.32 -4.64 -4.69
C LYS A 216 19.06 -5.91 -5.06
N ALA A 217 20.36 -5.78 -5.38
CA ALA A 217 21.24 -6.91 -5.60
C ALA A 217 21.33 -7.80 -4.35
N ALA A 218 21.61 -9.08 -4.56
CA ALA A 218 21.87 -9.99 -3.45
C ALA A 218 23.14 -9.55 -2.71
N LYS A 219 23.05 -9.53 -1.36
CA LYS A 219 24.20 -9.26 -0.47
C LYS A 219 24.88 -10.56 -0.07
#